data_96f0c4eed3e1bbf42c92f9742839dfa9
#
_entry.id   96f0c4eed3e1bbf42c92f9742839dfa9
#
_cell.length_a   1.000
_cell.length_b   1.000
_cell.length_c   1.000
_cell.angle_alpha   90.00
_cell.angle_beta   90.00
_cell.angle_gamma   90.00
#
_symmetry.space_group_name_H-M   'P 1'
#
loop_
_entity.id
_entity.type
_entity.pdbx_description
1 polymer ?
#
loop_
_entity_poly.entity_id
_entity_poly.type
_entity_poly.pdbx_seq_one_letter_code
_entity_poly.pdbx_strand_id
1 'polypeptide(L)'
;MKLIPSKIFLRDAKPFLKSNPKFEQEIKQTLKLMEEDIFNPRLKTHKLKGKLKNSMSCSVAYDLRIVFEFINYDGETAILLQTIGTHDEVY
;
A
#
# COMPACT_ATOMS: atom_id res chain seq x y z
N MET A 1 -3.98 4.95 -11.89
CA MET A 1 -4.50 3.57 -11.70
C MET A 1 -5.49 3.51 -10.55
N LYS A 2 -6.52 2.70 -10.73
CA LYS A 2 -7.51 2.50 -9.69
C LYS A 2 -6.92 1.73 -8.51
N LEU A 3 -7.23 2.14 -7.29
CA LEU A 3 -6.86 1.43 -6.08
C LEU A 3 -8.02 0.58 -5.62
N ILE A 4 -7.75 -0.69 -5.33
CA ILE A 4 -8.77 -1.64 -4.86
C ILE A 4 -8.29 -2.20 -3.53
N PRO A 5 -8.91 -1.83 -2.40
CA PRO A 5 -8.50 -2.36 -1.10
C PRO A 5 -9.01 -3.78 -0.92
N SER A 6 -8.12 -4.68 -0.49
CA SER A 6 -8.53 -6.03 -0.11
C SER A 6 -9.24 -6.00 1.24
N LYS A 7 -9.93 -7.10 1.56
CA LYS A 7 -10.57 -7.23 2.88
C LYS A 7 -9.53 -7.16 4.00
N ILE A 8 -8.36 -7.74 3.78
CA ILE A 8 -7.28 -7.73 4.77
C ILE A 8 -6.77 -6.30 4.96
N PHE A 9 -6.58 -5.56 3.87
CA PHE A 9 -6.16 -4.17 3.95
C PHE A 9 -7.13 -3.34 4.78
N LEU A 10 -8.42 -3.46 4.49
CA LEU A 10 -9.45 -2.72 5.24
C LEU A 10 -9.49 -3.13 6.71
N ARG A 11 -9.36 -4.44 6.97
CA ARG A 11 -9.33 -4.96 8.35
C ARG A 11 -8.17 -4.36 9.14
N ASP A 12 -7.01 -4.22 8.51
CA ASP A 12 -5.80 -3.75 9.19
C ASP A 12 -5.69 -2.23 9.23
N ALA A 13 -6.20 -1.54 8.22
CA ALA A 13 -6.07 -0.08 8.11
C ALA A 13 -6.90 0.67 9.16
N LYS A 14 -8.13 0.23 9.40
CA LYS A 14 -9.01 0.92 10.35
C LYS A 14 -8.44 0.94 11.78
N PRO A 15 -8.10 -0.22 12.38
CA PRO A 15 -7.54 -0.19 13.72
C PRO A 15 -6.17 0.49 13.77
N PHE A 16 -5.38 0.38 12.70
CA PHE A 16 -4.10 1.09 12.64
C PHE A 16 -4.30 2.60 12.75
N LEU A 17 -5.22 3.17 11.95
CA LEU A 17 -5.51 4.60 11.98
C LEU A 17 -6.09 5.04 13.32
N LYS A 18 -6.94 4.22 13.92
CA LYS A 18 -7.53 4.50 15.22
C LYS A 18 -6.45 4.59 16.31
N SER A 19 -5.46 3.71 16.26
CA SER A 19 -4.35 3.69 17.21
C SER A 19 -3.25 4.71 16.88
N ASN A 20 -3.18 5.15 15.62
CA ASN A 20 -2.11 6.04 15.14
C ASN A 20 -2.69 7.17 14.29
N PRO A 21 -3.55 8.01 14.87
CA PRO A 21 -4.23 9.06 14.08
C PRO A 21 -3.27 10.06 13.43
N LYS A 22 -2.05 10.18 13.96
CA LYS A 22 -1.04 11.06 13.39
C LYS A 22 -0.63 10.66 11.95
N PHE A 23 -0.87 9.42 11.55
CA PHE A 23 -0.52 8.97 10.20
C PHE A 23 -1.65 9.12 9.19
N GLU A 24 -2.83 9.60 9.60
CA GLU A 24 -3.95 9.71 8.69
C GLU A 24 -3.61 10.53 7.45
N GLN A 25 -2.96 11.68 7.65
CA GLN A 25 -2.63 12.56 6.54
C GLN A 25 -1.61 11.92 5.59
N GLU A 26 -0.57 11.30 6.12
CA GLU A 26 0.44 10.62 5.31
C GLU A 26 -0.16 9.48 4.52
N ILE A 27 -1.07 8.73 5.11
CA ILE A 27 -1.73 7.62 4.42
C ILE A 27 -2.59 8.16 3.28
N LYS A 28 -3.38 9.19 3.52
CA LYS A 28 -4.21 9.80 2.47
C LYS A 28 -3.38 10.32 1.31
N GLN A 29 -2.29 11.03 1.62
CA GLN A 29 -1.40 11.57 0.60
C GLN A 29 -0.73 10.45 -0.20
N THR A 30 -0.32 9.38 0.49
CA THR A 30 0.32 8.22 -0.17
C THR A 30 -0.66 7.54 -1.11
N LEU A 31 -1.90 7.29 -0.67
CA LEU A 31 -2.91 6.65 -1.51
C LEU A 31 -3.20 7.49 -2.75
N LYS A 32 -3.30 8.80 -2.59
CA LYS A 32 -3.51 9.70 -3.71
C LYS A 32 -2.34 9.63 -4.70
N LEU A 33 -1.12 9.65 -4.20
CA LEU A 33 0.06 9.58 -5.04
C LEU A 33 0.17 8.23 -5.75
N MET A 34 -0.17 7.13 -5.07
CA MET A 34 -0.22 5.80 -5.69
C MET A 34 -1.18 5.77 -6.88
N GLU A 35 -2.32 6.42 -6.73
CA GLU A 35 -3.33 6.49 -7.79
C GLU A 35 -2.83 7.29 -8.99
N GLU A 36 -2.13 8.39 -8.74
CA GLU A 36 -1.64 9.28 -9.78
C GLU A 36 -0.35 8.82 -10.44
N ASP A 37 0.60 8.29 -9.65
CA ASP A 37 1.92 7.94 -10.13
C ASP A 37 2.59 6.94 -9.19
N ILE A 38 2.33 5.66 -9.41
CA ILE A 38 2.82 4.58 -8.53
C ILE A 38 4.35 4.48 -8.48
N PHE A 39 5.04 4.99 -9.48
CA PHE A 39 6.50 4.97 -9.50
C PHE A 39 7.13 6.32 -9.14
N ASN A 40 6.35 7.21 -8.56
CA ASN A 40 6.91 8.47 -8.04
C ASN A 40 8.02 8.14 -7.03
N PRO A 41 9.20 8.80 -7.12
CA PRO A 41 10.33 8.49 -6.23
C PRO A 41 10.01 8.61 -4.73
N ARG A 42 9.04 9.43 -4.36
CA ARG A 42 8.65 9.59 -2.95
C ARG A 42 8.07 8.31 -2.36
N LEU A 43 7.47 7.47 -3.20
CA LEU A 43 6.87 6.20 -2.76
C LEU A 43 7.90 5.11 -2.53
N LYS A 44 9.07 5.21 -3.16
CA LYS A 44 10.11 4.18 -3.09
C LYS A 44 9.58 2.81 -3.44
N THR A 45 8.72 2.74 -4.45
CA THR A 45 8.09 1.50 -4.90
C THR A 45 9.14 0.48 -5.35
N HIS A 46 9.03 -0.73 -4.83
CA HIS A 46 9.98 -1.80 -5.18
C HIS A 46 9.32 -3.17 -5.04
N LYS A 47 9.89 -4.16 -5.73
CA LYS A 47 9.41 -5.53 -5.66
C LYS A 47 9.86 -6.20 -4.36
N LEU A 48 9.01 -7.08 -3.84
CA LEU A 48 9.34 -7.91 -2.70
C LEU A 48 9.88 -9.25 -3.18
N LYS A 49 10.72 -9.89 -2.35
CA LYS A 49 11.34 -11.17 -2.67
C LYS A 49 10.72 -12.29 -1.83
N GLY A 50 11.01 -13.54 -2.23
CA GLY A 50 10.57 -14.70 -1.48
C GLY A 50 9.09 -14.99 -1.66
N LYS A 51 8.39 -15.25 -0.57
CA LYS A 51 6.97 -15.64 -0.59
C LYS A 51 6.07 -14.57 -1.20
N LEU A 52 6.53 -13.32 -1.22
CA LEU A 52 5.76 -12.18 -1.73
C LEU A 52 6.27 -11.73 -3.10
N LYS A 53 6.80 -12.65 -3.90
CA LYS A 53 7.47 -12.30 -5.16
C LYS A 53 6.62 -11.53 -6.18
N ASN A 54 5.30 -11.68 -6.12
CA ASN A 54 4.40 -10.93 -7.01
C ASN A 54 3.90 -9.64 -6.38
N SER A 55 4.32 -9.37 -5.15
CA SER A 55 3.90 -8.17 -4.43
C SER A 55 4.95 -7.09 -4.48
N MET A 56 4.48 -5.87 -4.34
CA MET A 56 5.33 -4.69 -4.31
C MET A 56 5.07 -3.94 -3.00
N SER A 57 5.99 -3.09 -2.64
CA SER A 57 5.88 -2.30 -1.43
C SER A 57 6.15 -0.84 -1.75
N CYS A 58 5.45 0.04 -1.06
CA CYS A 58 5.78 1.46 -1.10
C CYS A 58 5.80 2.04 0.31
N SER A 59 6.49 3.15 0.46
CA SER A 59 6.70 3.81 1.74
C SER A 59 5.62 4.86 1.98
N VAL A 60 5.01 4.82 3.17
CA VAL A 60 4.07 5.87 3.62
C VAL A 60 4.83 6.86 4.51
N ALA A 61 5.58 6.32 5.47
CA ALA A 61 6.39 7.08 6.42
C ALA A 61 7.60 6.22 6.78
N TYR A 62 8.44 6.67 7.70
CA TYR A 62 9.72 6.04 8.01
C TYR A 62 9.63 4.51 8.14
N ASP A 63 8.68 4.01 8.91
CA ASP A 63 8.56 2.56 9.12
C ASP A 63 7.16 2.05 8.76
N LEU A 64 6.42 2.80 7.96
CA LEU A 64 5.07 2.43 7.56
C LEU A 64 5.05 2.13 6.07
N ARG A 65 4.58 0.92 5.72
CA ARG A 65 4.60 0.40 4.36
C ARG A 65 3.20 -0.04 3.94
N ILE A 66 2.94 0.07 2.64
CA ILE A 66 1.77 -0.55 2.01
C ILE A 66 2.29 -1.60 1.04
N VAL A 67 1.77 -2.82 1.15
CA VAL A 67 2.07 -3.92 0.24
C VAL A 67 0.91 -4.05 -0.73
N PHE A 68 1.23 -4.17 -2.01
CA PHE A 68 0.22 -4.23 -3.06
C PHE A 68 0.71 -5.07 -4.22
N GLU A 69 -0.18 -5.37 -5.16
CA GLU A 69 0.19 -6.01 -6.42
C GLU A 69 -0.61 -5.39 -7.57
N PHE A 70 -0.08 -5.51 -8.78
CA PHE A 70 -0.81 -5.11 -9.97
C PHE A 70 -1.73 -6.24 -10.39
N ILE A 71 -2.97 -5.90 -10.68
CA ILE A 71 -3.96 -6.88 -11.13
C ILE A 71 -4.66 -6.36 -12.39
N ASN A 72 -5.31 -7.27 -13.11
CA ASN A 72 -6.22 -6.89 -14.18
C ASN A 72 -7.61 -6.76 -13.54
N TYR A 73 -8.20 -5.59 -13.66
CA TYR A 73 -9.53 -5.32 -13.12
C TYR A 73 -10.36 -4.68 -14.22
N ASP A 74 -11.38 -5.41 -14.67
CA ASP A 74 -12.29 -4.93 -15.70
C ASP A 74 -11.54 -4.48 -16.97
N GLY A 75 -10.52 -5.26 -17.36
CA GLY A 75 -9.74 -4.99 -18.59
C GLY A 75 -8.62 -3.99 -18.44
N GLU A 76 -8.42 -3.42 -17.26
CA GLU A 76 -7.39 -2.43 -17.02
C GLU A 76 -6.48 -2.86 -15.87
N THR A 77 -5.23 -2.37 -15.88
CA THR A 77 -4.33 -2.60 -14.77
C THR A 77 -4.77 -1.75 -13.58
N ALA A 78 -4.89 -2.39 -12.43
CA ALA A 78 -5.24 -1.73 -11.18
C ALA A 78 -4.28 -2.17 -10.08
N ILE A 79 -4.34 -1.48 -8.94
CA ILE A 79 -3.49 -1.75 -7.78
C ILE A 79 -4.37 -2.37 -6.70
N LEU A 80 -4.06 -3.62 -6.34
CA LEU A 80 -4.74 -4.29 -5.23
C LEU A 80 -3.95 -4.03 -3.95
N LEU A 81 -4.53 -3.28 -3.04
CA LEU A 81 -3.92 -3.01 -1.73
C LEU A 81 -4.07 -4.25 -0.86
N GLN A 82 -2.95 -4.86 -0.48
CA GLN A 82 -2.95 -6.14 0.24
C GLN A 82 -2.90 -5.96 1.75
N THR A 83 -1.97 -5.14 2.23
CA THR A 83 -1.84 -4.90 3.67
C THR A 83 -1.11 -3.59 3.92
N ILE A 84 -1.21 -3.10 5.15
CA ILE A 84 -0.51 -1.90 5.63
C ILE A 84 -0.01 -2.21 7.04
N GLY A 85 1.19 -1.74 7.36
CA GLY A 85 1.77 -1.92 8.67
C GLY A 85 3.23 -1.51 8.68
N THR A 86 3.90 -1.81 9.81
CA THR A 86 5.34 -1.58 9.91
C THR A 86 6.09 -2.61 9.08
N HIS A 87 7.38 -2.36 8.84
CA HIS A 87 8.21 -3.29 8.08
C HIS A 87 8.10 -4.73 8.61
N ASP A 88 8.18 -4.89 9.92
CA ASP A 88 8.11 -6.23 10.51
C ASP A 88 6.72 -6.86 10.42
N GLU A 89 5.67 -6.04 10.40
CA GLU A 89 4.30 -6.56 10.31
C GLU A 89 3.94 -7.04 8.90
N VAL A 90 4.51 -6.44 7.85
CA VAL A 90 4.12 -6.73 6.48
C VAL A 90 5.13 -7.61 5.73
N TYR A 91 6.33 -7.72 6.22
CA TYR A 91 7.39 -8.55 5.65
C TYR A 91 7.71 -9.72 6.57
#